data_1afc8e1c96ad281b848b8d175b276fb2
#
_entry.id   1afc8e1c96ad281b848b8d175b276fb2
#
_cell.length_a   1.000
_cell.length_b   1.000
_cell.length_c   1.000
_cell.angle_alpha   90.00
_cell.angle_beta   90.00
_cell.angle_gamma   90.00
#
_symmetry.space_group_name_H-M   'P 1'
#
loop_
_entity.id
_entity.type
_entity.pdbx_description
1 polymer ?
#
loop_
_entity_poly.entity_id
_entity_poly.type
_entity_poly.pdbx_seq_one_letter_code
_entity_poly.pdbx_strand_id
1 'polypeptide(L)'
;MDWLSSFLKMNPSVSVIVLEGEIGQKKSLSLKKIKKKIEKAFKKPNLVAVALQINSNGGSAVQSQLIANYLVAWYNIYLSSQPNEVFVAFEDESAPLI
;
A
#
# COMPACT_ATOMS: atom_id res chain seq x y z
N MET A 1 -29.13 14.23 -3.20
CA MET A 1 -28.48 13.35 -4.18
C MET A 1 -27.98 12.09 -3.51
N ASP A 2 -28.25 10.97 -4.10
CA ASP A 2 -27.89 9.67 -3.56
C ASP A 2 -26.39 9.43 -3.73
N TRP A 3 -25.65 9.31 -2.60
CA TRP A 3 -24.21 9.01 -2.63
C TRP A 3 -23.93 7.65 -3.27
N LEU A 4 -24.86 6.69 -3.11
CA LEU A 4 -24.73 5.36 -3.70
C LEU A 4 -24.74 5.43 -5.22
N SER A 5 -25.61 6.25 -5.80
CA SER A 5 -25.65 6.47 -7.23
C SER A 5 -24.34 7.05 -7.75
N SER A 6 -23.80 8.03 -7.03
CA SER A 6 -22.49 8.62 -7.36
C SER A 6 -21.38 7.59 -7.25
N PHE A 7 -21.39 6.77 -6.20
CA PHE A 7 -20.41 5.72 -5.99
C PHE A 7 -20.41 4.72 -7.13
N LEU A 8 -21.59 4.26 -7.54
CA LEU A 8 -21.72 3.30 -8.63
C LEU A 8 -21.21 3.84 -9.97
N LYS A 9 -21.27 5.15 -10.17
CA LYS A 9 -20.76 5.81 -11.38
C LYS A 9 -19.25 6.03 -11.35
N MET A 10 -18.61 5.90 -10.19
CA MET A 10 -17.22 6.28 -10.01
C MET A 10 -16.23 5.18 -10.37
N ASN A 11 -16.68 3.97 -10.65
CA ASN A 11 -15.80 2.84 -10.94
C ASN A 11 -14.77 2.66 -9.84
N PRO A 12 -15.16 2.09 -8.69
CA PRO A 12 -14.23 1.92 -7.56
C PRO A 12 -13.00 1.13 -7.98
N SER A 13 -11.86 1.55 -7.47
CA SER A 13 -10.59 0.93 -7.82
C SER A 13 -9.84 0.43 -6.59
N VAL A 14 -9.02 -0.57 -6.81
CA VAL A 14 -8.15 -1.17 -5.79
C VAL A 14 -6.72 -1.06 -6.28
N SER A 15 -5.83 -0.61 -5.41
CA SER A 15 -4.39 -0.62 -5.70
C SER A 15 -3.76 -1.85 -5.07
N VAL A 16 -2.89 -2.51 -5.82
CA VAL A 16 -2.08 -3.62 -5.31
C VAL A 16 -0.62 -3.20 -5.34
N ILE A 17 0.03 -3.21 -4.19
CA ILE A 17 1.45 -2.93 -4.08
C ILE A 17 2.17 -4.24 -3.87
N VAL A 18 2.99 -4.63 -4.85
CA VAL A 18 3.78 -5.86 -4.77
C VAL A 18 5.17 -5.51 -4.25
N LEU A 19 5.52 -6.07 -3.10
CA LEU A 19 6.83 -5.90 -2.47
C LEU A 19 7.55 -7.25 -2.51
N GLU A 20 8.47 -7.38 -3.45
CA GLU A 20 9.13 -8.66 -3.72
C GLU A 20 10.64 -8.49 -3.72
N GLY A 21 11.32 -9.41 -3.04
CA GLY A 21 12.77 -9.45 -3.01
C GLY A 21 13.35 -9.13 -1.65
N GLU A 22 14.67 -8.92 -1.61
CA GLU A 22 15.39 -8.63 -0.38
C GLU A 22 15.27 -7.16 -0.01
N ILE A 23 15.09 -6.90 1.27
CA ILE A 23 14.97 -5.53 1.80
C ILE A 23 16.36 -4.98 2.12
N GLY A 24 16.70 -3.83 1.56
CA GLY A 24 17.98 -3.19 1.81
C GLY A 24 18.17 -1.95 0.96
N GLN A 25 19.12 -1.11 1.36
CA GLN A 25 19.35 0.19 0.72
C GLN A 25 19.65 0.07 -0.77
N LYS A 26 20.40 -0.96 -1.17
CA LYS A 26 20.74 -1.20 -2.58
C LYS A 26 20.08 -2.45 -3.14
N LYS A 27 19.07 -2.96 -2.45
CA LYS A 27 18.35 -4.17 -2.84
C LYS A 27 17.05 -3.84 -3.57
N SER A 28 16.32 -4.88 -3.96
CA SER A 28 15.05 -4.74 -4.65
C SER A 28 14.03 -3.92 -3.87
N LEU A 29 14.00 -4.11 -2.55
CA LEU A 29 13.09 -3.41 -1.67
C LEU A 29 13.86 -2.40 -0.82
N SER A 30 13.94 -1.18 -1.32
CA SER A 30 14.41 -0.03 -0.54
C SER A 30 13.34 1.04 -0.61
N LEU A 31 13.28 1.90 0.39
CA LEU A 31 12.30 3.00 0.37
C LEU A 31 12.47 3.83 -0.90
N LYS A 32 13.70 4.12 -1.27
CA LYS A 32 13.99 4.92 -2.46
C LYS A 32 13.37 4.34 -3.73
N LYS A 33 13.45 3.01 -3.89
CA LYS A 33 12.95 2.34 -5.09
C LYS A 33 11.44 2.19 -5.12
N ILE A 34 10.82 1.97 -3.97
CA ILE A 34 9.38 1.69 -3.92
C ILE A 34 8.54 2.91 -3.57
N LYS A 35 9.16 4.03 -3.21
CA LYS A 35 8.48 5.24 -2.77
C LYS A 35 7.43 5.71 -3.77
N LYS A 36 7.79 5.80 -5.05
CA LYS A 36 6.87 6.24 -6.10
C LYS A 36 5.73 5.25 -6.33
N LYS A 37 6.02 3.95 -6.18
CA LYS A 37 5.02 2.91 -6.31
C LYS A 37 3.94 3.04 -5.23
N ILE A 38 4.35 3.29 -3.99
CA ILE A 38 3.44 3.52 -2.87
C ILE A 38 2.62 4.79 -3.10
N GLU A 39 3.29 5.86 -3.46
CA GLU A 39 2.64 7.14 -3.74
C GLU A 39 1.57 7.01 -4.82
N LYS A 40 1.90 6.37 -5.93
CA LYS A 40 0.96 6.12 -7.03
C LYS A 40 -0.26 5.31 -6.58
N ALA A 41 -0.02 4.30 -5.73
CA ALA A 41 -1.10 3.44 -5.26
C ALA A 41 -2.13 4.24 -4.46
N PHE A 42 -1.67 5.14 -3.59
CA PHE A 42 -2.58 5.95 -2.77
C PHE A 42 -3.19 7.13 -3.52
N LYS A 43 -2.64 7.51 -4.66
CA LYS A 43 -3.18 8.61 -5.48
C LYS A 43 -4.14 8.15 -6.57
N LYS A 44 -4.41 6.87 -6.65
CA LYS A 44 -5.29 6.33 -7.67
C LYS A 44 -6.71 6.89 -7.51
N PRO A 45 -7.36 7.34 -8.61
CA PRO A 45 -8.73 7.86 -8.51
C PRO A 45 -9.71 6.79 -8.05
N ASN A 46 -10.69 7.20 -7.26
CA ASN A 46 -11.78 6.33 -6.78
C ASN A 46 -11.28 5.13 -5.98
N LEU A 47 -10.18 5.31 -5.29
CA LEU A 47 -9.55 4.25 -4.51
C LEU A 47 -10.42 3.85 -3.31
N VAL A 48 -10.71 2.57 -3.18
CA VAL A 48 -11.47 2.02 -2.05
C VAL A 48 -10.67 1.08 -1.18
N ALA A 49 -9.54 0.56 -1.69
CA ALA A 49 -8.70 -0.35 -0.91
C ALA A 49 -7.27 -0.36 -1.47
N VAL A 50 -6.33 -0.63 -0.60
CA VAL A 50 -4.93 -0.88 -0.97
C VAL A 50 -4.55 -2.23 -0.41
N ALA A 51 -4.05 -3.11 -1.27
CA ALA A 51 -3.58 -4.44 -0.88
C ALA A 51 -2.06 -4.47 -0.97
N LEU A 52 -1.43 -5.03 0.06
CA LEU A 52 0.01 -5.25 0.07
C LEU A 52 0.28 -6.74 -0.13
N GLN A 53 0.97 -7.06 -1.19
CA GLN A 53 1.42 -8.42 -1.44
C GLN A 53 2.92 -8.46 -1.20
N ILE A 54 3.33 -9.18 -0.16
CA ILE A 54 4.73 -9.19 0.28
C ILE A 54 5.31 -10.59 0.08
N ASN A 55 6.40 -10.66 -0.67
CA ASN A 55 7.17 -11.88 -0.84
C ASN A 55 8.64 -11.56 -0.63
N SER A 56 9.08 -11.60 0.62
CA SER A 56 10.43 -11.23 1.00
C SER A 56 10.92 -12.10 2.15
N ASN A 57 12.17 -12.52 2.06
CA ASN A 57 12.83 -13.22 3.17
C ASN A 57 13.34 -12.26 4.24
N GLY A 58 13.08 -10.98 4.09
CA GLY A 58 13.54 -9.96 5.02
C GLY A 58 14.75 -9.22 4.52
N GLY A 59 15.61 -8.80 5.44
CA GLY A 59 16.80 -8.01 5.12
C GLY A 59 17.01 -6.91 6.14
N SER A 60 17.29 -5.70 5.67
CA SER A 60 17.58 -4.57 6.54
C SER A 60 16.38 -4.16 7.41
N ALA A 61 16.56 -4.20 8.73
CA ALA A 61 15.53 -3.75 9.67
C ALA A 61 15.27 -2.24 9.53
N VAL A 62 16.30 -1.47 9.24
CA VAL A 62 16.17 -0.01 9.04
C VAL A 62 15.30 0.28 7.82
N GLN A 63 15.57 -0.36 6.71
CA GLN A 63 14.78 -0.15 5.49
C GLN A 63 13.35 -0.66 5.66
N SER A 64 13.15 -1.78 6.35
CA SER A 64 11.80 -2.29 6.65
C SER A 64 10.99 -1.26 7.43
N GLN A 65 11.61 -0.65 8.44
CA GLN A 65 10.93 0.34 9.27
C GLN A 65 10.62 1.61 8.45
N LEU A 66 11.54 2.04 7.60
CA LEU A 66 11.31 3.20 6.75
C LEU A 66 10.15 2.97 5.78
N ILE A 67 10.09 1.79 5.19
CA ILE A 67 9.00 1.42 4.28
C ILE A 67 7.66 1.40 5.02
N ALA A 68 7.63 0.76 6.20
CA ALA A 68 6.43 0.67 7.00
C ALA A 68 5.93 2.05 7.43
N ASN A 69 6.84 2.92 7.87
CA ASN A 69 6.49 4.28 8.27
C ASN A 69 5.93 5.07 7.11
N TYR A 70 6.48 4.91 5.93
CA TYR A 70 6.02 5.60 4.73
C TYR A 70 4.62 5.15 4.33
N LEU A 71 4.35 3.84 4.40
CA LEU A 71 3.03 3.30 4.13
C LEU A 71 1.98 3.83 5.12
N VAL A 72 2.32 3.85 6.40
CA VAL A 72 1.42 4.35 7.44
C VAL A 72 1.14 5.84 7.25
N ALA A 73 2.16 6.62 6.89
CA ALA A 73 1.99 8.05 6.64
C ALA A 73 1.00 8.29 5.49
N TRP A 74 1.13 7.56 4.38
CA TRP A 74 0.21 7.70 3.26
C TRP A 74 -1.20 7.25 3.60
N TYR A 75 -1.32 6.18 4.36
CA TYR A 75 -2.63 5.70 4.82
C TYR A 75 -3.33 6.77 5.64
N ASN A 76 -2.62 7.41 6.59
CA ASN A 76 -3.18 8.46 7.41
C ASN A 76 -3.57 9.70 6.60
N ILE A 77 -2.74 10.09 5.64
CA ILE A 77 -3.04 11.20 4.73
C ILE A 77 -4.31 10.90 3.95
N TYR A 78 -4.42 9.69 3.42
CA TYR A 78 -5.58 9.30 2.64
C TYR A 78 -6.86 9.32 3.48
N LEU A 79 -6.82 8.75 4.69
CA LEU A 79 -7.97 8.73 5.58
C LEU A 79 -8.47 10.13 5.94
N SER A 80 -7.56 11.08 6.12
CA SER A 80 -7.93 12.44 6.49
C SER A 80 -8.57 13.22 5.35
N SER A 81 -8.36 12.80 4.11
CA SER A 81 -8.85 13.50 2.93
C SER A 81 -10.07 12.83 2.27
N GLN A 82 -10.46 11.64 2.73
CA GLN A 82 -11.55 10.87 2.14
C GLN A 82 -12.67 10.64 3.13
N PRO A 83 -13.93 10.76 2.70
CA PRO A 83 -15.07 10.47 3.59
C PRO A 83 -15.30 8.98 3.82
N ASN A 84 -14.72 8.12 2.99
CA ASN A 84 -14.93 6.68 3.06
C ASN A 84 -13.70 5.99 3.62
N GLU A 85 -13.92 4.85 4.28
CA GLU A 85 -12.83 4.03 4.79
C GLU A 85 -12.07 3.34 3.67
N VAL A 86 -10.76 3.21 3.86
CA VAL A 86 -9.88 2.46 2.97
C VAL A 86 -9.32 1.30 3.76
N PHE A 87 -9.47 0.10 3.23
CA PHE A 87 -8.92 -1.10 3.84
C PHE A 87 -7.54 -1.37 3.30
N VAL A 88 -6.63 -1.73 4.20
CA VAL A 88 -5.29 -2.19 3.83
C VAL A 88 -5.19 -3.64 4.25
N ALA A 89 -4.92 -4.50 3.30
CA ALA A 89 -4.76 -5.93 3.55
C ALA A 89 -3.33 -6.35 3.25
N PHE A 90 -2.83 -7.31 4.01
CA PHE A 90 -1.50 -7.88 3.83
C PHE A 90 -1.60 -9.32 3.39
N GLU A 91 -0.69 -9.70 2.52
CA GLU A 91 -0.43 -11.11 2.25
C GLU A 91 1.08 -11.27 2.22
N ASP A 92 1.60 -12.11 3.10
CA ASP A 92 3.02 -12.39 3.21
C ASP A 92 3.28 -13.84 2.84
N GLU A 93 3.78 -14.05 1.62
CA GLU A 93 4.06 -15.39 1.11
C GLU A 93 5.34 -15.98 1.68
N SER A 94 6.19 -15.15 2.30
CA SER A 94 7.44 -15.63 2.89
C SER A 94 7.25 -16.17 4.30
N ALA A 95 6.14 -15.86 4.96
CA ALA A 95 5.86 -16.30 6.31
C ALA A 95 4.96 -17.53 6.29
N PRO A 96 5.21 -18.51 7.17
CA PRO A 96 4.30 -19.65 7.28
C PRO A 96 2.97 -19.18 7.86
N LEU A 97 1.89 -19.63 7.24
CA LEU A 97 0.55 -19.39 7.78
C LEU A 97 0.35 -20.31 8.98
N ILE A 98 0.05 -19.71 10.08
CA ILE A 98 -0.20 -20.43 11.32
C ILE A 98 -1.68 -20.73 11.44
#